data_e3a5cb4fbbdf842f4d987cd2d0fb9978
#
_entry.id   e3a5cb4fbbdf842f4d987cd2d0fb9978
#
_cell.length_a   1.000
_cell.length_b   1.000
_cell.length_c   1.000
_cell.angle_alpha   90.00
_cell.angle_beta   90.00
_cell.angle_gamma   90.00
#
_symmetry.space_group_name_H-M   'P 1'
#
loop_
_entity.id
_entity.type
_entity.pdbx_description
1 polymer ?
#
loop_
_entity_poly.entity_id
_entity_poly.type
_entity_poly.pdbx_seq_one_letter_code
_entity_poly.pdbx_strand_id
1 'polypeptide(L)'
;MAKDYKREDILYPDQKIIQSELVHEMQTSYIEYAMSVIVGRALPDVRDGLKPVHRRILYAMYEDNLTSDKPFKKSATCVGDVLGRYHPHGDASVYDAMVRLAQDFSMRYMLVDGHGNFGSVDGDPPAAYRYTEARLSKIANEMLRDIDKDTVDWDPNFDETRREPRVLPCRFPNLLVNGSSGIAVGMATNIPPHNLTEVINACVCVLENPDATLSDLMQHVTGPDFPTRGIIVGRSGIRAAYATGRGRIVVRARTETETWGHDRIRIIVTELPYQVNKRQLIQNISEQVRDKKLDGISGLRDESDRNGMRIVIELKKDANTQVVLNRLFAQTQMQTTFAVNMLALVDNQSQPKILSLRHILDEYLTFQEEIIVRRTKFDLKKALERAHLLEGLLIAEENIDEVIRIIRESYDDAKENLMQRFSLSDVQAQAILDMRLKALQGLEREKLQNEYDELEKRIAYFRELLADPEKVKAVLRDELIAIRDKYGDERKTEIQDIEDDIDIEDLIEEEQCVFTLSHGGNIKRVPVDEYTAQKRGGKGVRAATLRDEDYVDTVFTLSLIHI
;
A
#
# COMPACT_ATOMS: atom_id res chain seq x y z
N MET A 1 46.60 -22.77 13.50
CA MET A 1 46.98 -23.98 14.26
C MET A 1 45.73 -24.57 14.84
N ALA A 2 45.25 -25.67 14.26
CA ALA A 2 44.11 -26.40 14.81
C ALA A 2 44.53 -27.02 16.16
N LYS A 3 43.80 -26.73 17.23
CA LYS A 3 44.00 -27.42 18.51
C LYS A 3 43.43 -28.84 18.34
N ASP A 4 44.32 -29.84 18.34
CA ASP A 4 43.92 -31.22 18.49
C ASP A 4 43.29 -31.42 19.88
N TYR A 5 41.98 -31.55 19.92
CA TYR A 5 41.25 -31.91 21.14
C TYR A 5 41.56 -33.36 21.50
N LYS A 6 42.08 -33.58 22.70
CA LYS A 6 42.30 -34.92 23.24
C LYS A 6 40.92 -35.54 23.57
N ARG A 7 40.80 -36.86 23.38
CA ARG A 7 39.58 -37.62 23.65
C ARG A 7 39.06 -37.47 25.09
N GLU A 8 39.93 -37.04 26.00
CA GLU A 8 39.68 -36.79 27.41
C GLU A 8 38.97 -35.43 27.66
N ASP A 9 39.01 -34.53 26.69
CA ASP A 9 38.36 -33.21 26.77
C ASP A 9 36.92 -33.21 26.26
N ILE A 10 36.41 -34.38 25.83
CA ILE A 10 35.08 -34.52 25.25
C ILE A 10 34.09 -34.96 26.33
N LEU A 11 33.19 -34.08 26.74
CA LEU A 11 32.12 -34.35 27.72
C LEU A 11 31.17 -35.51 27.30
N TYR A 12 31.12 -35.81 26.01
CA TYR A 12 30.25 -36.86 25.42
C TYR A 12 31.06 -37.72 24.45
N PRO A 13 31.49 -38.95 24.83
CA PRO A 13 32.38 -39.78 24.02
C PRO A 13 31.82 -40.21 22.65
N ASP A 14 30.50 -40.20 22.48
CA ASP A 14 29.83 -40.53 21.21
C ASP A 14 29.56 -39.32 20.31
N GLN A 15 30.07 -38.14 20.69
CA GLN A 15 29.88 -36.89 19.96
C GLN A 15 30.77 -36.86 18.70
N LYS A 16 30.14 -36.61 17.53
CA LYS A 16 30.87 -36.36 16.29
C LYS A 16 31.26 -34.88 16.22
N ILE A 17 32.55 -34.58 16.39
CA ILE A 17 33.07 -33.22 16.19
C ILE A 17 33.37 -33.03 14.71
N ILE A 18 32.64 -32.05 14.09
CA ILE A 18 32.87 -31.66 12.71
C ILE A 18 33.60 -30.32 12.75
N GLN A 19 34.74 -30.24 12.04
CA GLN A 19 35.41 -28.95 11.84
C GLN A 19 34.64 -28.14 10.81
N SER A 20 34.19 -26.94 11.18
CA SER A 20 33.60 -25.97 10.30
C SER A 20 34.41 -24.66 10.38
N GLU A 21 34.70 -24.07 9.22
CA GLU A 21 35.31 -22.74 9.18
C GLU A 21 34.29 -21.67 9.57
N LEU A 22 34.62 -20.85 10.57
CA LEU A 22 33.73 -19.79 11.06
C LEU A 22 33.28 -18.85 9.95
N VAL A 23 34.18 -18.52 9.03
CA VAL A 23 33.86 -17.63 7.90
C VAL A 23 32.81 -18.25 6.98
N HIS A 24 32.98 -19.55 6.65
CA HIS A 24 32.00 -20.26 5.80
C HIS A 24 30.63 -20.39 6.47
N GLU A 25 30.61 -20.76 7.76
CA GLU A 25 29.40 -20.88 8.55
C GLU A 25 28.65 -19.55 8.64
N MET A 26 29.37 -18.46 8.92
CA MET A 26 28.77 -17.12 8.97
C MET A 26 28.23 -16.67 7.59
N GLN A 27 28.96 -16.94 6.51
CA GLN A 27 28.49 -16.59 5.15
C GLN A 27 27.22 -17.34 4.81
N THR A 28 27.18 -18.64 5.04
CA THR A 28 25.99 -19.47 4.74
C THR A 28 24.79 -19.04 5.58
N SER A 29 24.96 -18.93 6.90
CA SER A 29 23.88 -18.53 7.80
C SER A 29 23.39 -17.11 7.53
N TYR A 30 24.29 -16.18 7.15
CA TYR A 30 23.89 -14.82 6.80
C TYR A 30 23.12 -14.77 5.49
N ILE A 31 23.50 -15.55 4.48
CA ILE A 31 22.77 -15.64 3.21
C ILE A 31 21.36 -16.22 3.44
N GLU A 32 21.26 -17.30 4.22
CA GLU A 32 19.96 -17.90 4.56
C GLU A 32 19.05 -16.92 5.30
N TYR A 33 19.59 -16.21 6.30
CA TYR A 33 18.87 -15.16 7.01
C TYR A 33 18.46 -14.03 6.06
N ALA A 34 19.36 -13.53 5.22
CA ALA A 34 19.09 -12.47 4.27
C ALA A 34 17.95 -12.86 3.31
N MET A 35 18.00 -14.08 2.75
CA MET A 35 16.96 -14.60 1.86
C MET A 35 15.61 -14.71 2.58
N SER A 36 15.60 -15.22 3.82
CA SER A 36 14.36 -15.31 4.60
C SER A 36 13.73 -13.95 4.88
N VAL A 37 14.54 -12.91 5.12
CA VAL A 37 14.05 -11.54 5.34
C VAL A 37 13.57 -10.90 4.03
N ILE A 38 14.31 -11.10 2.94
CA ILE A 38 13.96 -10.53 1.62
C ILE A 38 12.64 -11.11 1.12
N VAL A 39 12.53 -12.43 1.04
CA VAL A 39 11.37 -13.11 0.45
C VAL A 39 10.23 -13.28 1.46
N GLY A 40 10.56 -13.68 2.69
CA GLY A 40 9.59 -14.08 3.70
C GLY A 40 9.07 -12.97 4.62
N ARG A 41 9.57 -11.72 4.51
CA ARG A 41 9.21 -10.67 5.49
C ARG A 41 9.03 -9.27 4.91
N ALA A 42 10.06 -8.73 4.23
CA ALA A 42 10.18 -7.28 4.04
C ALA A 42 9.63 -6.78 2.72
N LEU A 43 9.73 -7.56 1.63
CA LEU A 43 9.35 -7.12 0.30
C LEU A 43 7.94 -7.60 -0.07
N PRO A 44 7.16 -6.76 -0.79
CA PRO A 44 5.87 -7.15 -1.33
C PRO A 44 6.02 -7.98 -2.61
N ASP A 45 5.06 -8.84 -2.89
CA ASP A 45 4.88 -9.47 -4.20
C ASP A 45 4.28 -8.45 -5.18
N VAL A 46 4.78 -8.41 -6.42
CA VAL A 46 4.30 -7.45 -7.43
C VAL A 46 2.84 -7.66 -7.78
N ARG A 47 2.35 -8.90 -7.72
CA ARG A 47 1.01 -9.32 -8.15
C ARG A 47 -0.10 -8.85 -7.21
N ASP A 48 0.07 -9.01 -5.88
CA ASP A 48 -0.93 -8.63 -4.88
C ASP A 48 -0.52 -7.45 -3.99
N GLY A 49 0.73 -6.99 -4.08
CA GLY A 49 1.25 -5.86 -3.31
C GLY A 49 1.40 -6.14 -1.82
N LEU A 50 1.34 -7.38 -1.38
CA LEU A 50 1.34 -7.75 0.03
C LEU A 50 2.67 -8.37 0.46
N LYS A 51 3.03 -8.09 1.70
CA LYS A 51 4.02 -8.88 2.44
C LYS A 51 3.36 -10.13 3.01
N PRO A 52 4.12 -11.18 3.33
CA PRO A 52 3.55 -12.43 3.87
C PRO A 52 2.63 -12.22 5.07
N VAL A 53 3.01 -11.38 6.04
CA VAL A 53 2.18 -11.11 7.23
C VAL A 53 0.81 -10.52 6.88
N HIS A 54 0.77 -9.54 5.94
CA HIS A 54 -0.49 -8.93 5.51
C HIS A 54 -1.38 -9.92 4.78
N ARG A 55 -0.80 -10.74 3.89
CA ARG A 55 -1.52 -11.79 3.16
C ARG A 55 -2.13 -12.81 4.11
N ARG A 56 -1.38 -13.25 5.11
CA ARG A 56 -1.83 -14.20 6.14
C ARG A 56 -2.95 -13.63 7.01
N ILE A 57 -2.89 -12.34 7.35
CA ILE A 57 -3.96 -11.64 8.09
C ILE A 57 -5.25 -11.64 7.27
N LEU A 58 -5.21 -11.19 6.01
CA LEU A 58 -6.39 -11.11 5.17
C LEU A 58 -6.99 -12.49 4.88
N TYR A 59 -6.13 -13.50 4.64
CA TYR A 59 -6.57 -14.86 4.38
C TYR A 59 -7.19 -15.51 5.63
N ALA A 60 -6.59 -15.37 6.81
CA ALA A 60 -7.15 -15.90 8.05
C ALA A 60 -8.52 -15.26 8.36
N MET A 61 -8.65 -13.93 8.17
CA MET A 61 -9.93 -13.25 8.34
C MET A 61 -11.00 -13.75 7.35
N TYR A 62 -10.61 -14.08 6.11
CA TYR A 62 -11.50 -14.66 5.11
C TYR A 62 -11.93 -16.07 5.50
N GLU A 63 -11.00 -16.95 5.90
CA GLU A 63 -11.26 -18.32 6.36
C GLU A 63 -12.23 -18.33 7.55
N ASP A 64 -12.11 -17.35 8.46
CA ASP A 64 -13.01 -17.16 9.59
C ASP A 64 -14.35 -16.48 9.22
N ASN A 65 -14.59 -16.27 7.94
CA ASN A 65 -15.79 -15.62 7.40
C ASN A 65 -16.03 -14.22 7.99
N LEU A 66 -14.94 -13.46 8.25
CA LEU A 66 -14.97 -12.07 8.74
C LEU A 66 -15.05 -11.06 7.59
N THR A 67 -15.97 -11.26 6.69
CA THR A 67 -16.21 -10.37 5.55
C THR A 67 -16.92 -9.08 5.97
N SER A 68 -16.92 -8.08 5.09
CA SER A 68 -17.46 -6.73 5.39
C SER A 68 -18.96 -6.68 5.72
N ASP A 69 -19.70 -7.73 5.39
CA ASP A 69 -21.14 -7.90 5.67
C ASP A 69 -21.41 -8.59 7.02
N LYS A 70 -20.37 -9.11 7.68
CA LYS A 70 -20.49 -9.82 8.96
C LYS A 70 -20.21 -8.91 10.15
N PRO A 71 -20.64 -9.30 11.35
CA PRO A 71 -20.30 -8.58 12.57
C PRO A 71 -18.79 -8.52 12.81
N PHE A 72 -18.34 -7.46 13.50
CA PHE A 72 -16.97 -7.36 13.98
C PHE A 72 -16.64 -8.47 14.97
N LYS A 73 -15.39 -8.96 14.95
CA LYS A 73 -14.82 -9.82 16.01
C LYS A 73 -13.67 -9.11 16.70
N LYS A 74 -13.36 -9.53 17.92
CA LYS A 74 -12.19 -9.03 18.67
C LYS A 74 -10.92 -9.23 17.88
N SER A 75 -10.07 -8.19 17.81
CA SER A 75 -8.76 -8.27 17.16
C SER A 75 -7.90 -9.39 17.73
N ALA A 76 -8.07 -9.70 19.02
CA ALA A 76 -7.41 -10.82 19.69
C ALA A 76 -7.68 -12.17 19.02
N THR A 77 -8.90 -12.39 18.52
CA THR A 77 -9.25 -13.62 17.79
C THR A 77 -8.49 -13.69 16.47
N CYS A 78 -8.54 -12.60 15.66
CA CYS A 78 -7.84 -12.55 14.38
C CYS A 78 -6.32 -12.76 14.54
N VAL A 79 -5.70 -12.08 15.52
CA VAL A 79 -4.26 -12.23 15.82
C VAL A 79 -3.94 -13.67 16.24
N GLY A 80 -4.76 -14.26 17.13
CA GLY A 80 -4.57 -15.64 17.58
C GLY A 80 -4.67 -16.66 16.44
N ASP A 81 -5.63 -16.49 15.54
CA ASP A 81 -5.82 -17.38 14.39
C ASP A 81 -4.64 -17.28 13.39
N VAL A 82 -4.15 -16.06 13.14
CA VAL A 82 -2.96 -15.85 12.29
C VAL A 82 -1.72 -16.51 12.89
N LEU A 83 -1.48 -16.33 14.19
CA LEU A 83 -0.34 -16.92 14.89
C LEU A 83 -0.39 -18.46 14.91
N GLY A 84 -1.55 -18.99 15.25
CA GLY A 84 -1.73 -20.43 15.43
C GLY A 84 -1.74 -21.20 14.11
N ARG A 85 -2.10 -20.54 12.99
CA ARG A 85 -2.29 -21.24 11.71
C ARG A 85 -1.19 -20.94 10.69
N TYR A 86 -0.65 -19.70 10.63
CA TYR A 86 0.15 -19.25 9.47
C TYR A 86 1.43 -18.51 9.81
N HIS A 87 1.50 -17.77 10.93
CA HIS A 87 2.59 -16.83 11.16
C HIS A 87 3.20 -16.97 12.57
N PRO A 88 4.17 -17.90 12.78
CA PRO A 88 4.72 -18.24 14.09
C PRO A 88 5.72 -17.18 14.59
N HIS A 89 5.26 -15.94 14.80
CA HIS A 89 6.03 -14.81 15.29
C HIS A 89 5.30 -14.11 16.45
N GLY A 90 5.85 -13.00 16.97
CA GLY A 90 5.23 -12.29 18.09
C GLY A 90 3.85 -11.70 17.77
N ASP A 91 2.91 -11.80 18.69
CA ASP A 91 1.55 -11.27 18.60
C ASP A 91 1.51 -9.76 18.33
N ALA A 92 2.40 -9.00 18.97
CA ALA A 92 2.52 -7.56 18.74
C ALA A 92 2.81 -7.23 17.28
N SER A 93 3.68 -8.00 16.61
CA SER A 93 4.03 -7.75 15.19
C SER A 93 2.85 -8.00 14.24
N VAL A 94 2.04 -9.02 14.52
CA VAL A 94 0.83 -9.33 13.74
C VAL A 94 -0.24 -8.27 13.98
N TYR A 95 -0.42 -7.87 15.25
CA TYR A 95 -1.37 -6.81 15.59
C TYR A 95 -1.00 -5.47 14.97
N ASP A 96 0.26 -5.06 15.05
CA ASP A 96 0.74 -3.80 14.45
C ASP A 96 0.58 -3.79 12.92
N ALA A 97 0.80 -4.94 12.26
CA ALA A 97 0.54 -5.08 10.83
C ALA A 97 -0.96 -4.93 10.51
N MET A 98 -1.84 -5.59 11.28
CA MET A 98 -3.30 -5.47 11.14
C MET A 98 -3.78 -4.03 11.40
N VAL A 99 -3.24 -3.37 12.41
CA VAL A 99 -3.55 -1.98 12.74
C VAL A 99 -3.25 -1.05 11.56
N ARG A 100 -2.09 -1.21 10.92
CA ARG A 100 -1.73 -0.40 9.74
C ARG A 100 -2.71 -0.58 8.59
N LEU A 101 -3.23 -1.79 8.38
CA LEU A 101 -4.22 -2.06 7.34
C LEU A 101 -5.58 -1.38 7.62
N ALA A 102 -5.83 -0.94 8.86
CA ALA A 102 -7.05 -0.26 9.30
C ALA A 102 -6.89 1.25 9.48
N GLN A 103 -5.67 1.81 9.31
CA GLN A 103 -5.41 3.24 9.50
C GLN A 103 -5.66 4.02 8.21
N ASP A 104 -6.55 5.01 8.24
CA ASP A 104 -6.92 5.87 7.11
C ASP A 104 -5.82 6.88 6.73
N PHE A 105 -4.86 7.14 7.63
CA PHE A 105 -3.67 7.96 7.40
C PHE A 105 -2.45 7.13 6.95
N SER A 106 -2.51 5.80 7.01
CA SER A 106 -1.45 4.89 6.55
C SER A 106 -1.76 4.25 5.20
N MET A 107 -3.04 3.89 4.97
CA MET A 107 -3.51 3.23 3.77
C MET A 107 -4.36 4.19 2.93
N ARG A 108 -4.12 4.21 1.62
CA ARG A 108 -4.98 5.00 0.72
C ARG A 108 -6.38 4.37 0.59
N TYR A 109 -6.43 3.04 0.58
CA TYR A 109 -7.65 2.22 0.67
C TYR A 109 -7.44 1.18 1.75
N MET A 110 -8.13 1.34 2.88
CA MET A 110 -8.02 0.43 4.03
C MET A 110 -8.47 -0.98 3.65
N LEU A 111 -7.70 -2.00 4.06
CA LEU A 111 -8.02 -3.40 3.83
C LEU A 111 -8.70 -4.04 5.05
N VAL A 112 -8.54 -3.47 6.22
CA VAL A 112 -9.22 -3.87 7.44
C VAL A 112 -10.17 -2.75 7.87
N ASP A 113 -11.40 -3.11 8.21
CA ASP A 113 -12.39 -2.24 8.85
C ASP A 113 -12.27 -2.42 10.36
N GLY A 114 -11.79 -1.39 11.05
CA GLY A 114 -11.49 -1.42 12.48
C GLY A 114 -12.54 -0.68 13.31
N HIS A 115 -12.91 -1.23 14.47
CA HIS A 115 -13.78 -0.60 15.45
C HIS A 115 -13.05 -0.44 16.78
N GLY A 116 -12.89 0.80 17.22
CA GLY A 116 -12.12 1.18 18.41
C GLY A 116 -10.96 2.12 18.06
N ASN A 117 -9.96 2.20 18.95
CA ASN A 117 -8.79 3.04 18.76
C ASN A 117 -7.67 2.26 18.05
N PHE A 118 -7.40 2.60 16.79
CA PHE A 118 -6.32 2.06 15.97
C PHE A 118 -5.13 3.02 15.81
N GLY A 119 -4.95 3.94 16.76
CA GLY A 119 -3.88 4.94 16.71
C GLY A 119 -4.32 6.24 16.06
N SER A 120 -3.42 7.22 16.00
CA SER A 120 -3.67 8.53 15.44
C SER A 120 -2.46 9.08 14.66
N VAL A 121 -2.67 10.15 13.90
CA VAL A 121 -1.61 10.92 13.22
C VAL A 121 -0.62 11.54 14.22
N ASP A 122 -1.02 11.69 15.49
CA ASP A 122 -0.16 12.14 16.58
C ASP A 122 0.83 11.09 17.05
N GLY A 123 0.77 9.87 16.50
CA GLY A 123 1.60 8.75 16.90
C GLY A 123 1.12 8.09 18.21
N ASP A 124 -0.12 8.31 18.62
CA ASP A 124 -0.70 7.55 19.71
C ASP A 124 -0.78 6.08 19.33
N PRO A 125 -0.38 5.17 20.23
CA PRO A 125 -0.47 3.75 19.97
C PRO A 125 -1.94 3.29 19.88
N PRO A 126 -2.23 2.21 19.16
CA PRO A 126 -3.54 1.60 19.18
C PRO A 126 -3.87 1.08 20.59
N ALA A 127 -5.15 0.94 20.90
CA ALA A 127 -5.56 0.23 22.10
C ALA A 127 -5.15 -1.25 22.00
N ALA A 128 -4.96 -1.92 23.13
CA ALA A 128 -4.60 -3.33 23.14
C ALA A 128 -5.66 -4.17 22.38
N TYR A 129 -5.22 -5.20 21.63
CA TYR A 129 -6.04 -6.01 20.72
C TYR A 129 -7.26 -6.68 21.39
N ARG A 130 -7.29 -6.82 22.71
CA ARG A 130 -8.45 -7.30 23.45
C ARG A 130 -9.62 -6.30 23.50
N TYR A 131 -9.36 -5.00 23.24
CA TYR A 131 -10.39 -3.94 23.23
C TYR A 131 -10.88 -3.60 21.84
N THR A 132 -10.03 -3.71 20.82
CA THR A 132 -10.38 -3.40 19.44
C THR A 132 -11.10 -4.57 18.76
N GLU A 133 -11.85 -4.25 17.71
CA GLU A 133 -12.57 -5.21 16.89
C GLU A 133 -12.24 -4.95 15.41
N ALA A 134 -12.27 -5.99 14.60
CA ALA A 134 -11.90 -5.90 13.19
C ALA A 134 -12.73 -6.85 12.32
N ARG A 135 -12.82 -6.52 11.03
CA ARG A 135 -13.30 -7.34 9.93
C ARG A 135 -12.65 -6.88 8.62
N LEU A 136 -12.81 -7.65 7.54
CA LEU A 136 -12.37 -7.22 6.23
C LEU A 136 -13.16 -5.99 5.76
N SER A 137 -12.50 -5.04 5.11
CA SER A 137 -13.15 -3.93 4.44
C SER A 137 -13.85 -4.39 3.15
N LYS A 138 -14.72 -3.55 2.59
CA LYS A 138 -15.43 -3.89 1.34
C LYS A 138 -14.48 -4.16 0.17
N ILE A 139 -13.42 -3.36 0.03
CA ILE A 139 -12.45 -3.51 -1.04
C ILE A 139 -11.54 -4.73 -0.83
N ALA A 140 -11.27 -5.12 0.42
CA ALA A 140 -10.48 -6.31 0.73
C ALA A 140 -11.14 -7.61 0.24
N ASN A 141 -12.48 -7.65 0.15
CA ASN A 141 -13.17 -8.80 -0.43
C ASN A 141 -12.81 -9.01 -1.91
N GLU A 142 -12.47 -7.92 -2.65
CA GLU A 142 -12.03 -8.04 -4.05
C GLU A 142 -10.60 -8.60 -4.16
N MET A 143 -9.79 -8.55 -3.09
CA MET A 143 -8.47 -9.20 -3.06
C MET A 143 -8.56 -10.71 -2.93
N LEU A 144 -9.62 -11.20 -2.27
CA LEU A 144 -9.82 -12.62 -1.92
C LEU A 144 -10.84 -13.31 -2.84
N ARG A 145 -11.50 -12.55 -3.70
CA ARG A 145 -12.54 -13.06 -4.57
C ARG A 145 -12.01 -14.15 -5.50
N ASP A 146 -12.79 -15.23 -5.63
CA ASP A 146 -12.48 -16.39 -6.43
C ASP A 146 -11.23 -17.21 -5.95
N ILE A 147 -10.75 -17.01 -4.72
CA ILE A 147 -9.62 -17.75 -4.16
C ILE A 147 -9.90 -19.27 -4.07
N ASP A 148 -11.17 -19.64 -3.88
CA ASP A 148 -11.62 -21.05 -3.79
C ASP A 148 -11.75 -21.74 -5.16
N LYS A 149 -11.45 -21.03 -6.27
CA LYS A 149 -11.57 -21.53 -7.63
C LYS A 149 -10.24 -21.93 -8.27
N ASP A 150 -9.28 -22.37 -7.47
CA ASP A 150 -7.94 -22.77 -7.92
C ASP A 150 -7.22 -21.70 -8.74
N THR A 151 -7.44 -20.43 -8.37
CA THR A 151 -6.89 -19.27 -9.09
C THR A 151 -5.43 -19.00 -8.75
N VAL A 152 -4.95 -19.43 -7.58
CA VAL A 152 -3.61 -19.19 -7.06
C VAL A 152 -2.95 -20.48 -6.61
N ASP A 153 -1.62 -20.45 -6.46
CA ASP A 153 -0.85 -21.56 -5.91
C ASP A 153 -0.87 -21.54 -4.39
N TRP A 154 -0.75 -22.73 -3.80
CA TRP A 154 -0.84 -22.97 -2.37
C TRP A 154 0.44 -23.62 -1.86
N ASP A 155 1.01 -23.04 -0.81
CA ASP A 155 2.15 -23.60 -0.08
C ASP A 155 1.69 -24.23 1.23
N PRO A 156 2.43 -25.21 1.79
CA PRO A 156 2.19 -25.66 3.15
C PRO A 156 2.52 -24.52 4.13
N ASN A 157 1.78 -24.44 5.25
CA ASN A 157 2.10 -23.54 6.35
C ASN A 157 3.35 -24.05 7.11
N PHE A 158 3.77 -23.33 8.16
CA PHE A 158 5.01 -23.61 8.90
C PHE A 158 5.08 -24.99 9.56
N ASP A 159 3.95 -25.64 9.88
CA ASP A 159 3.86 -26.96 10.51
C ASP A 159 3.29 -28.05 9.56
N GLU A 160 3.09 -27.70 8.29
CA GLU A 160 2.54 -28.58 7.24
C GLU A 160 1.13 -29.14 7.50
N THR A 161 0.43 -28.61 8.51
CA THR A 161 -0.93 -29.05 8.84
C THR A 161 -2.01 -28.41 7.98
N ARG A 162 -1.69 -27.23 7.37
CA ARG A 162 -2.58 -26.42 6.53
C ARG A 162 -1.88 -25.94 5.28
N ARG A 163 -2.65 -25.34 4.38
CA ARG A 163 -2.12 -24.64 3.21
C ARG A 163 -2.43 -23.15 3.32
N GLU A 164 -1.50 -22.33 2.85
CA GLU A 164 -1.67 -20.90 2.72
C GLU A 164 -1.50 -20.48 1.24
N PRO A 165 -2.21 -19.42 0.79
CA PRO A 165 -2.06 -18.94 -0.58
C PRO A 165 -0.70 -18.25 -0.74
N ARG A 166 0.05 -18.59 -1.79
CA ARG A 166 1.31 -17.94 -2.12
C ARG A 166 1.11 -16.47 -2.48
N VAL A 167 -0.02 -16.17 -3.12
CA VAL A 167 -0.44 -14.83 -3.54
C VAL A 167 -1.98 -14.77 -3.48
N LEU A 168 -2.57 -13.60 -3.29
CA LEU A 168 -4.02 -13.42 -3.39
C LEU A 168 -4.43 -13.10 -4.83
N PRO A 169 -5.65 -13.47 -5.27
CA PRO A 169 -6.14 -13.16 -6.62
C PRO A 169 -6.16 -11.66 -6.96
N CYS A 170 -6.40 -10.81 -5.98
CA CYS A 170 -6.26 -9.36 -5.97
C CYS A 170 -6.74 -8.66 -7.25
N ARG A 171 -8.05 -8.45 -7.40
CA ARG A 171 -8.68 -7.92 -8.63
C ARG A 171 -8.41 -6.44 -8.93
N PHE A 172 -7.57 -5.77 -8.13
CA PHE A 172 -7.10 -4.39 -8.39
C PHE A 172 -5.59 -4.28 -8.08
N PRO A 173 -4.85 -3.37 -8.72
CA PRO A 173 -3.39 -3.29 -8.61
C PRO A 173 -2.95 -2.71 -7.25
N ASN A 174 -3.11 -3.50 -6.18
CA ASN A 174 -2.92 -3.09 -4.79
C ASN A 174 -1.51 -2.55 -4.50
N LEU A 175 -0.46 -3.08 -5.17
CA LEU A 175 0.90 -2.59 -4.99
C LEU A 175 1.03 -1.09 -5.28
N LEU A 176 0.40 -0.61 -6.35
CA LEU A 176 0.39 0.82 -6.70
C LEU A 176 -0.65 1.58 -5.88
N VAL A 177 -1.83 1.00 -5.67
CA VAL A 177 -2.96 1.68 -5.02
C VAL A 177 -2.66 1.99 -3.56
N ASN A 178 -2.11 1.05 -2.79
CA ASN A 178 -1.77 1.25 -1.39
C ASN A 178 -0.28 1.48 -1.13
N GLY A 179 0.57 1.21 -2.12
CA GLY A 179 2.01 1.28 -1.95
C GLY A 179 2.55 0.21 -0.99
N SER A 180 3.84 0.26 -0.72
CA SER A 180 4.50 -0.59 0.27
C SER A 180 5.81 0.04 0.71
N SER A 181 6.16 -0.09 1.99
CA SER A 181 7.46 0.31 2.52
C SER A 181 8.05 -0.83 3.34
N GLY A 182 9.36 -1.09 3.21
CA GLY A 182 10.02 -2.16 3.94
C GLY A 182 11.53 -2.09 3.84
N ILE A 183 12.20 -2.56 4.89
CA ILE A 183 13.66 -2.62 4.97
C ILE A 183 14.05 -4.08 5.06
N ALA A 184 14.76 -4.57 4.05
CA ALA A 184 15.34 -5.91 4.01
C ALA A 184 16.86 -5.85 4.23
N VAL A 185 17.52 -6.98 4.12
CA VAL A 185 18.98 -7.03 4.19
C VAL A 185 19.58 -6.54 2.87
N GLY A 186 20.35 -5.46 2.93
CA GLY A 186 21.02 -4.87 1.76
C GLY A 186 20.12 -4.12 0.77
N MET A 187 18.81 -4.09 1.00
CA MET A 187 17.85 -3.41 0.12
C MET A 187 16.61 -2.93 0.87
N ALA A 188 15.91 -1.95 0.30
CA ALA A 188 14.68 -1.42 0.88
C ALA A 188 13.68 -1.15 -0.24
N THR A 189 12.40 -1.25 0.06
CA THR A 189 11.31 -0.82 -0.82
C THR A 189 10.59 0.39 -0.23
N ASN A 190 10.17 1.32 -1.09
CA ASN A 190 9.35 2.47 -0.71
C ASN A 190 8.50 2.90 -1.91
N ILE A 191 7.37 2.26 -2.07
CA ILE A 191 6.43 2.46 -3.17
C ILE A 191 5.31 3.37 -2.66
N PRO A 192 5.08 4.53 -3.28
CA PRO A 192 4.02 5.44 -2.85
C PRO A 192 2.64 4.91 -3.24
N PRO A 193 1.59 5.26 -2.48
CA PRO A 193 0.21 4.97 -2.85
C PRO A 193 -0.28 5.86 -4.00
N HIS A 194 -1.32 5.38 -4.73
CA HIS A 194 -1.91 6.08 -5.87
C HIS A 194 -3.43 6.02 -5.83
N ASN A 195 -4.06 6.87 -6.62
CA ASN A 195 -5.51 6.85 -6.80
C ASN A 195 -5.95 5.63 -7.61
N LEU A 196 -6.97 4.91 -7.14
CA LEU A 196 -7.48 3.68 -7.76
C LEU A 196 -7.98 3.93 -9.19
N THR A 197 -8.73 5.01 -9.40
CA THR A 197 -9.27 5.38 -10.71
C THR A 197 -8.15 5.61 -11.72
N GLU A 198 -7.11 6.34 -11.33
CA GLU A 198 -5.96 6.65 -12.18
C GLU A 198 -5.20 5.38 -12.57
N VAL A 199 -4.91 4.51 -11.59
CA VAL A 199 -4.16 3.27 -11.86
C VAL A 199 -4.96 2.31 -12.73
N ILE A 200 -6.27 2.15 -12.48
CA ILE A 200 -7.11 1.31 -13.33
C ILE A 200 -7.20 1.86 -14.75
N ASN A 201 -7.33 3.18 -14.93
CA ASN A 201 -7.31 3.78 -16.26
C ASN A 201 -5.99 3.52 -17.00
N ALA A 202 -4.85 3.53 -16.29
CA ALA A 202 -3.57 3.14 -16.88
C ALA A 202 -3.52 1.65 -17.24
N CYS A 203 -4.09 0.76 -16.41
CA CYS A 203 -4.24 -0.67 -16.76
C CYS A 203 -5.06 -0.84 -18.05
N VAL A 204 -6.18 -0.14 -18.17
CA VAL A 204 -7.03 -0.17 -19.37
C VAL A 204 -6.27 0.36 -20.58
N CYS A 205 -5.52 1.45 -20.42
CA CYS A 205 -4.67 2.00 -21.50
C CYS A 205 -3.66 0.97 -22.00
N VAL A 206 -3.01 0.22 -21.11
CA VAL A 206 -2.06 -0.85 -21.50
C VAL A 206 -2.76 -2.01 -22.20
N LEU A 207 -3.96 -2.41 -21.76
CA LEU A 207 -4.74 -3.48 -22.41
C LEU A 207 -5.18 -3.10 -23.83
N GLU A 208 -5.57 -1.84 -24.04
CA GLU A 208 -6.01 -1.32 -25.34
C GLU A 208 -4.83 -0.95 -26.27
N ASN A 209 -3.71 -0.53 -25.70
CA ASN A 209 -2.49 -0.19 -26.44
C ASN A 209 -1.26 -0.83 -25.77
N PRO A 210 -0.85 -2.03 -26.19
CA PRO A 210 0.35 -2.70 -25.67
C PRO A 210 1.65 -1.91 -25.83
N ASP A 211 1.72 -0.98 -26.78
CA ASP A 211 2.88 -0.13 -27.05
C ASP A 211 2.80 1.24 -26.34
N ALA A 212 1.85 1.42 -25.41
CA ALA A 212 1.69 2.66 -24.66
C ALA A 212 3.01 3.11 -24.01
N THR A 213 3.39 4.36 -24.25
CA THR A 213 4.61 4.96 -23.69
C THR A 213 4.41 5.42 -22.26
N LEU A 214 5.51 5.74 -21.57
CA LEU A 214 5.42 6.35 -20.23
C LEU A 214 4.59 7.65 -20.25
N SER A 215 4.70 8.45 -21.31
CA SER A 215 3.93 9.68 -21.45
C SER A 215 2.42 9.43 -21.55
N ASP A 216 2.01 8.36 -22.20
CA ASP A 216 0.61 7.95 -22.30
C ASP A 216 0.09 7.50 -20.92
N LEU A 217 0.86 6.71 -20.20
CA LEU A 217 0.51 6.27 -18.85
C LEU A 217 0.41 7.44 -17.87
N MET A 218 1.29 8.44 -17.98
CA MET A 218 1.28 9.62 -17.12
C MET A 218 0.11 10.59 -17.41
N GLN A 219 -0.63 10.41 -18.51
CA GLN A 219 -1.90 11.11 -18.72
C GLN A 219 -3.00 10.57 -17.79
N HIS A 220 -2.90 9.30 -17.39
CA HIS A 220 -3.83 8.63 -16.48
C HIS A 220 -3.34 8.66 -15.03
N VAL A 221 -2.08 8.26 -14.77
CA VAL A 221 -1.46 8.30 -13.43
C VAL A 221 -0.59 9.53 -13.33
N THR A 222 -1.17 10.61 -12.83
CA THR A 222 -0.49 11.92 -12.78
C THR A 222 0.62 11.97 -11.71
N GLY A 223 0.51 11.16 -10.66
CA GLY A 223 1.48 11.07 -9.56
C GLY A 223 0.93 10.27 -8.38
N PRO A 224 1.73 10.11 -7.31
CA PRO A 224 1.26 9.52 -6.05
C PRO A 224 0.06 10.26 -5.47
N ASP A 225 -0.76 9.53 -4.71
CA ASP A 225 -1.94 10.07 -4.03
C ASP A 225 -1.95 9.61 -2.57
N PHE A 226 -1.44 10.45 -1.69
CA PHE A 226 -1.23 10.12 -0.29
C PHE A 226 -2.52 10.20 0.54
N PRO A 227 -2.75 9.28 1.49
CA PRO A 227 -3.93 9.31 2.35
C PRO A 227 -4.00 10.57 3.22
N THR A 228 -2.86 11.14 3.62
CA THR A 228 -2.76 12.37 4.40
C THR A 228 -2.84 13.63 3.56
N ARG A 229 -3.12 13.51 2.24
CA ARG A 229 -3.23 14.60 1.30
C ARG A 229 -1.89 15.32 1.08
N GLY A 230 -1.81 16.64 1.33
CA GLY A 230 -0.63 17.45 1.09
C GLY A 230 -0.47 17.87 -0.38
N ILE A 231 0.66 18.50 -0.68
CA ILE A 231 0.96 19.06 -2.00
C ILE A 231 2.28 18.48 -2.49
N ILE A 232 2.27 17.88 -3.67
CA ILE A 232 3.50 17.47 -4.36
C ILE A 232 4.02 18.66 -5.16
N VAL A 233 5.31 18.95 -5.02
CA VAL A 233 5.98 20.07 -5.69
C VAL A 233 6.87 19.53 -6.80
N GLY A 234 6.57 19.93 -8.03
CA GLY A 234 7.29 19.50 -9.24
C GLY A 234 6.91 18.10 -9.73
N ARG A 235 7.14 17.84 -11.02
CA ARG A 235 6.85 16.56 -11.69
C ARG A 235 8.09 15.77 -12.07
N SER A 236 9.26 16.36 -12.00
CA SER A 236 10.53 15.73 -12.41
C SER A 236 10.81 14.45 -11.62
N GLY A 237 10.62 14.50 -10.29
CA GLY A 237 10.77 13.35 -9.41
C GLY A 237 9.77 12.23 -9.66
N ILE A 238 8.51 12.56 -10.00
CA ILE A 238 7.48 11.59 -10.39
C ILE A 238 7.89 10.88 -11.68
N ARG A 239 8.28 11.65 -12.71
CA ARG A 239 8.70 11.11 -14.00
C ARG A 239 9.91 10.18 -13.87
N ALA A 240 10.92 10.58 -13.08
CA ALA A 240 12.09 9.75 -12.80
C ALA A 240 11.68 8.43 -12.11
N ALA A 241 10.81 8.50 -11.08
CA ALA A 241 10.31 7.33 -10.38
C ALA A 241 9.58 6.35 -11.31
N TYR A 242 8.68 6.86 -12.15
CA TYR A 242 7.90 6.01 -13.07
C TYR A 242 8.73 5.42 -14.22
N ALA A 243 9.77 6.15 -14.67
CA ALA A 243 10.66 5.65 -15.70
C ALA A 243 11.61 4.56 -15.20
N THR A 244 12.22 4.77 -14.03
CA THR A 244 13.35 3.97 -13.53
C THR A 244 13.06 3.13 -12.29
N GLY A 245 11.92 3.34 -11.65
CA GLY A 245 11.61 2.78 -10.33
C GLY A 245 12.26 3.54 -9.17
N ARG A 246 12.98 4.64 -9.41
CA ARG A 246 13.63 5.47 -8.39
C ARG A 246 13.40 6.95 -8.66
N GLY A 247 13.06 7.70 -7.61
CA GLY A 247 12.84 9.13 -7.72
C GLY A 247 12.75 9.80 -6.35
N ARG A 248 12.79 11.14 -6.35
CA ARG A 248 12.61 11.96 -5.17
C ARG A 248 11.41 12.86 -5.40
N ILE A 249 10.39 12.73 -4.57
CA ILE A 249 9.15 13.49 -4.66
C ILE A 249 9.08 14.39 -3.44
N VAL A 250 9.05 15.71 -3.67
CA VAL A 250 8.91 16.70 -2.61
C VAL A 250 7.44 16.82 -2.26
N VAL A 251 7.11 16.66 -0.98
CA VAL A 251 5.75 16.78 -0.45
C VAL A 251 5.72 17.86 0.61
N ARG A 252 4.83 18.83 0.46
CA ARG A 252 4.60 19.95 1.38
C ARG A 252 3.30 19.80 2.13
N ALA A 253 3.26 20.31 3.35
CA ALA A 253 2.05 20.55 4.11
C ALA A 253 1.16 21.57 3.39
N ARG A 254 -0.16 21.42 3.48
CA ARG A 254 -1.10 22.46 3.03
C ARG A 254 -1.21 23.52 4.11
N THR A 255 -0.97 24.76 3.71
CA THR A 255 -0.99 25.91 4.62
C THR A 255 -1.90 27.00 4.10
N GLU A 256 -2.60 27.66 5.01
CA GLU A 256 -3.42 28.84 4.76
C GLU A 256 -3.00 29.95 5.71
N THR A 257 -3.20 31.21 5.31
CA THR A 257 -2.92 32.34 6.17
C THR A 257 -4.21 33.01 6.59
N GLU A 258 -4.36 33.29 7.89
CA GLU A 258 -5.50 33.98 8.45
C GLU A 258 -5.05 35.24 9.22
N THR A 259 -5.79 36.33 9.07
CA THR A 259 -5.65 37.51 9.94
C THR A 259 -6.46 37.29 11.22
N TRP A 260 -5.88 37.61 12.37
CA TRP A 260 -6.57 37.54 13.66
C TRP A 260 -6.24 38.71 14.58
N GLY A 261 -7.17 39.12 15.42
CA GLY A 261 -6.99 40.26 16.31
C GLY A 261 -6.72 41.58 15.58
N HIS A 262 -5.80 42.37 16.11
CA HIS A 262 -5.37 43.64 15.49
C HIS A 262 -4.15 43.41 14.59
N ASP A 263 -4.38 43.17 13.29
CA ASP A 263 -3.36 43.05 12.22
C ASP A 263 -2.25 41.98 12.48
N ARG A 264 -2.59 40.90 13.18
CA ARG A 264 -1.69 39.76 13.32
C ARG A 264 -2.03 38.72 12.29
N ILE A 265 -1.02 38.01 11.80
CA ILE A 265 -1.16 36.90 10.87
C ILE A 265 -0.86 35.58 11.61
N ARG A 266 -1.62 34.56 11.28
CA ARG A 266 -1.33 33.17 11.69
C ARG A 266 -1.33 32.25 10.48
N ILE A 267 -0.42 31.29 10.49
CA ILE A 267 -0.35 30.20 9.50
C ILE A 267 -1.13 29.04 10.07
N ILE A 268 -2.06 28.53 9.29
CA ILE A 268 -2.87 27.35 9.61
C ILE A 268 -2.38 26.19 8.75
N VAL A 269 -2.01 25.08 9.37
CA VAL A 269 -1.63 23.84 8.66
C VAL A 269 -2.79 22.87 8.75
N THR A 270 -3.35 22.50 7.60
CA THR A 270 -4.53 21.65 7.49
C THR A 270 -4.20 20.23 7.03
N GLU A 271 -3.07 20.02 6.35
CA GLU A 271 -2.62 18.74 5.85
C GLU A 271 -1.11 18.61 6.03
N LEU A 272 -0.64 17.39 6.30
CA LEU A 272 0.79 17.09 6.49
C LEU A 272 1.31 16.13 5.42
N PRO A 273 2.62 16.16 5.12
CA PRO A 273 3.25 15.16 4.28
C PRO A 273 3.05 13.75 4.84
N TYR A 274 2.98 12.77 3.93
CA TYR A 274 2.77 11.38 4.29
C TYR A 274 3.86 10.85 5.24
N GLN A 275 3.45 10.08 6.25
CA GLN A 275 4.30 9.51 7.30
C GLN A 275 4.91 10.53 8.29
N VAL A 276 4.49 11.77 8.26
CA VAL A 276 4.89 12.76 9.27
C VAL A 276 4.03 12.64 10.51
N ASN A 277 4.68 12.55 11.67
CA ASN A 277 4.01 12.57 12.98
C ASN A 277 3.71 14.02 13.40
N LYS A 278 2.43 14.34 13.60
CA LYS A 278 1.98 15.72 13.92
C LYS A 278 2.57 16.23 15.24
N ARG A 279 2.52 15.42 16.31
CA ARG A 279 3.05 15.79 17.63
C ARG A 279 4.55 16.07 17.58
N GLN A 280 5.31 15.21 16.89
CA GLN A 280 6.76 15.37 16.75
C GLN A 280 7.13 16.61 15.91
N LEU A 281 6.35 16.91 14.88
CA LEU A 281 6.50 18.14 14.09
C LEU A 281 6.29 19.38 14.98
N ILE A 282 5.21 19.43 15.77
CA ILE A 282 4.91 20.55 16.68
C ILE A 282 6.04 20.72 17.71
N GLN A 283 6.52 19.62 18.28
CA GLN A 283 7.66 19.68 19.21
C GLN A 283 8.92 20.23 18.55
N ASN A 284 9.26 19.73 17.36
CA ASN A 284 10.43 20.20 16.61
C ASN A 284 10.35 21.71 16.30
N ILE A 285 9.20 22.19 15.82
CA ILE A 285 8.99 23.63 15.59
C ILE A 285 9.18 24.41 16.89
N SER A 286 8.60 23.97 18.00
CA SER A 286 8.73 24.62 19.31
C SER A 286 10.19 24.69 19.81
N GLU A 287 10.95 23.62 19.62
CA GLU A 287 12.36 23.55 19.96
C GLU A 287 13.18 24.52 19.11
N GLN A 288 12.95 24.57 17.80
CA GLN A 288 13.66 25.51 16.91
C GLN A 288 13.35 26.98 17.20
N VAL A 289 12.10 27.30 17.60
CA VAL A 289 11.72 28.64 18.06
C VAL A 289 12.45 29.00 19.36
N ARG A 290 12.49 28.08 20.34
CA ARG A 290 13.22 28.27 21.59
C ARG A 290 14.72 28.48 21.37
N ASP A 291 15.30 27.70 20.46
CA ASP A 291 16.72 27.77 20.09
C ASP A 291 17.04 28.95 19.17
N LYS A 292 16.05 29.82 18.85
CA LYS A 292 16.16 31.02 17.96
C LYS A 292 16.63 30.66 16.54
N LYS A 293 16.39 29.47 16.07
CA LYS A 293 16.63 29.05 14.67
C LYS A 293 15.49 29.48 13.76
N LEU A 294 14.25 29.43 14.29
CA LEU A 294 13.04 29.94 13.65
C LEU A 294 12.61 31.19 14.41
N ASP A 295 12.83 32.38 13.80
CA ASP A 295 12.30 33.63 14.32
C ASP A 295 10.98 34.02 13.63
N GLY A 296 10.27 34.98 14.17
CA GLY A 296 8.99 35.46 13.63
C GLY A 296 7.76 34.74 14.20
N ILE A 297 7.91 33.64 14.96
CA ILE A 297 6.81 32.88 15.59
C ILE A 297 6.61 33.41 17.02
N SER A 298 5.35 33.66 17.39
CA SER A 298 4.94 34.10 18.73
C SER A 298 4.18 33.03 19.50
N GLY A 299 3.51 32.12 18.84
CA GLY A 299 2.73 31.05 19.46
C GLY A 299 2.56 29.85 18.54
N LEU A 300 2.37 28.67 19.14
CA LEU A 300 2.14 27.43 18.44
C LEU A 300 1.11 26.61 19.22
N ARG A 301 0.02 26.21 18.55
CA ARG A 301 -1.07 25.44 19.15
C ARG A 301 -1.57 24.36 18.20
N ASP A 302 -2.02 23.27 18.76
CA ASP A 302 -2.81 22.26 18.06
C ASP A 302 -4.29 22.46 18.38
N GLU A 303 -5.06 22.83 17.37
CA GLU A 303 -6.51 23.02 17.44
C GLU A 303 -7.25 21.94 16.64
N SER A 304 -6.57 20.83 16.34
CA SER A 304 -7.18 19.70 15.59
C SER A 304 -8.32 19.09 16.38
N ASP A 305 -9.42 18.82 15.68
CA ASP A 305 -10.61 18.22 16.26
C ASP A 305 -11.22 17.18 15.29
N ARG A 306 -12.45 16.71 15.57
CA ARG A 306 -13.18 15.76 14.70
C ARG A 306 -13.47 16.28 13.29
N ASN A 307 -13.35 17.60 13.05
CA ASN A 307 -13.58 18.20 11.73
C ASN A 307 -12.32 18.23 10.88
N GLY A 308 -11.15 17.97 11.46
CA GLY A 308 -9.89 17.87 10.75
C GLY A 308 -8.68 18.37 11.52
N MET A 309 -7.54 18.29 10.84
CA MET A 309 -6.27 18.78 11.33
C MET A 309 -6.22 20.30 11.26
N ARG A 310 -5.77 20.94 12.34
CA ARG A 310 -5.58 22.38 12.43
C ARG A 310 -4.43 22.71 13.37
N ILE A 311 -3.22 22.88 12.83
CA ILE A 311 -2.08 23.41 13.58
C ILE A 311 -2.02 24.92 13.35
N VAL A 312 -2.00 25.70 14.43
CA VAL A 312 -1.99 27.16 14.38
C VAL A 312 -0.62 27.66 14.78
N ILE A 313 0.04 28.37 13.86
CA ILE A 313 1.33 29.02 14.06
C ILE A 313 1.11 30.53 14.04
N GLU A 314 1.17 31.17 15.20
CA GLU A 314 0.97 32.63 15.33
C GLU A 314 2.27 33.38 15.06
N LEU A 315 2.20 34.38 14.21
CA LEU A 315 3.36 35.19 13.87
C LEU A 315 3.49 36.44 14.79
N LYS A 316 4.70 36.92 14.94
CA LYS A 316 4.96 38.26 15.54
C LYS A 316 4.40 39.31 14.61
N LYS A 317 4.09 40.50 15.15
CA LYS A 317 3.42 41.60 14.41
C LYS A 317 4.19 42.05 13.15
N ASP A 318 5.51 42.03 13.21
CA ASP A 318 6.38 42.54 12.15
C ASP A 318 7.07 41.43 11.34
N ALA A 319 6.62 40.16 11.50
CA ALA A 319 7.21 39.04 10.80
C ALA A 319 6.71 38.95 9.35
N ASN A 320 7.63 38.73 8.42
CA ASN A 320 7.28 38.43 7.04
C ASN A 320 6.78 37.00 6.95
N THR A 321 5.49 36.83 6.61
CA THR A 321 4.82 35.54 6.56
C THR A 321 5.47 34.56 5.59
N GLN A 322 5.89 35.05 4.41
CA GLN A 322 6.48 34.20 3.38
C GLN A 322 7.86 33.68 3.82
N VAL A 323 8.69 34.54 4.40
CA VAL A 323 10.01 34.13 4.92
C VAL A 323 9.88 33.10 6.03
N VAL A 324 8.94 33.31 6.98
CA VAL A 324 8.71 32.32 8.05
C VAL A 324 8.21 30.99 7.46
N LEU A 325 7.30 31.03 6.48
CA LEU A 325 6.77 29.85 5.83
C LEU A 325 7.88 29.08 5.09
N ASN A 326 8.72 29.78 4.32
CA ASN A 326 9.85 29.18 3.62
C ASN A 326 10.86 28.53 4.58
N ARG A 327 11.16 29.21 5.71
CA ARG A 327 12.00 28.64 6.77
C ARG A 327 11.37 27.38 7.40
N LEU A 328 10.07 27.38 7.63
CA LEU A 328 9.35 26.22 8.13
C LEU A 328 9.46 25.03 7.14
N PHE A 329 9.31 25.27 5.84
CA PHE A 329 9.49 24.23 4.82
C PHE A 329 10.93 23.75 4.73
N ALA A 330 11.92 24.63 4.79
CA ALA A 330 13.33 24.28 4.66
C ALA A 330 13.90 23.55 5.91
N GLN A 331 13.39 23.87 7.10
CA GLN A 331 14.00 23.43 8.37
C GLN A 331 13.17 22.40 9.15
N THR A 332 11.93 22.14 8.74
CA THR A 332 11.03 21.23 9.45
C THR A 332 10.39 20.19 8.53
N GLN A 333 9.70 19.22 9.12
CA GLN A 333 8.94 18.21 8.37
C GLN A 333 7.64 18.72 7.73
N MET A 334 7.40 20.06 7.71
CA MET A 334 6.34 20.64 6.89
C MET A 334 6.61 20.46 5.39
N GLN A 335 7.86 20.22 5.00
CA GLN A 335 8.25 19.71 3.69
C GLN A 335 9.15 18.48 3.89
N THR A 336 8.86 17.42 3.17
CA THR A 336 9.67 16.18 3.20
C THR A 336 9.91 15.68 1.79
N THR A 337 10.97 14.90 1.62
CA THR A 337 11.23 14.21 0.36
C THR A 337 10.86 12.75 0.51
N PHE A 338 9.86 12.29 -0.24
CA PHE A 338 9.53 10.89 -0.37
C PHE A 338 10.50 10.24 -1.39
N ALA A 339 11.44 9.45 -0.87
CA ALA A 339 12.40 8.74 -1.71
C ALA A 339 11.74 7.47 -2.27
N VAL A 340 11.33 7.52 -3.53
CA VAL A 340 10.71 6.38 -4.22
C VAL A 340 11.75 5.32 -4.54
N ASN A 341 11.45 4.06 -4.20
CA ASN A 341 12.18 2.88 -4.62
C ASN A 341 11.18 1.73 -4.84
N MET A 342 10.81 1.50 -6.09
CA MET A 342 9.78 0.52 -6.48
C MET A 342 10.38 -0.88 -6.58
N LEU A 343 10.90 -1.40 -5.47
CA LEU A 343 11.45 -2.74 -5.34
C LEU A 343 10.34 -3.70 -4.91
N ALA A 344 10.12 -4.76 -5.68
CA ALA A 344 9.16 -5.82 -5.37
C ALA A 344 9.69 -7.20 -5.80
N LEU A 345 9.04 -8.25 -5.34
CA LEU A 345 9.34 -9.62 -5.75
C LEU A 345 8.61 -9.94 -7.06
N VAL A 346 9.35 -10.44 -8.04
CA VAL A 346 8.85 -10.92 -9.34
C VAL A 346 9.15 -12.41 -9.51
N ASP A 347 8.79 -12.98 -10.68
CA ASP A 347 9.07 -14.37 -11.03
C ASP A 347 8.65 -15.36 -9.92
N ASN A 348 7.41 -15.26 -9.50
CA ASN A 348 6.82 -16.10 -8.44
C ASN A 348 7.61 -16.04 -7.11
N GLN A 349 8.02 -14.82 -6.70
CA GLN A 349 8.79 -14.51 -5.48
C GLN A 349 10.26 -14.96 -5.49
N SER A 350 10.80 -15.35 -6.65
CA SER A 350 12.19 -15.80 -6.73
C SER A 350 13.20 -14.67 -6.84
N GLN A 351 12.79 -13.48 -7.33
CA GLN A 351 13.71 -12.39 -7.62
C GLN A 351 13.21 -11.03 -7.11
N PRO A 352 13.98 -10.31 -6.27
CA PRO A 352 13.74 -8.89 -5.99
C PRO A 352 14.21 -8.03 -7.17
N LYS A 353 13.34 -7.14 -7.67
CA LYS A 353 13.64 -6.27 -8.82
C LYS A 353 13.07 -4.88 -8.62
N ILE A 354 13.82 -3.86 -9.06
CA ILE A 354 13.32 -2.49 -9.14
C ILE A 354 12.55 -2.36 -10.45
N LEU A 355 11.31 -1.90 -10.35
CA LEU A 355 10.35 -1.91 -11.45
C LEU A 355 9.97 -0.48 -11.84
N SER A 356 9.83 -0.21 -13.13
CA SER A 356 9.15 0.99 -13.63
C SER A 356 7.63 0.87 -13.45
N LEU A 357 6.91 1.98 -13.59
CA LEU A 357 5.44 1.98 -13.57
C LEU A 357 4.89 0.98 -14.60
N ARG A 358 5.39 1.02 -15.84
CA ARG A 358 4.99 0.12 -16.91
C ARG A 358 5.20 -1.34 -16.54
N HIS A 359 6.34 -1.69 -15.98
CA HIS A 359 6.66 -3.06 -15.58
C HIS A 359 5.70 -3.60 -14.50
N ILE A 360 5.36 -2.77 -13.50
CA ILE A 360 4.39 -3.16 -12.47
C ILE A 360 3.01 -3.44 -13.07
N LEU A 361 2.58 -2.60 -14.01
CA LEU A 361 1.30 -2.80 -14.70
C LEU A 361 1.30 -4.07 -15.55
N ASP A 362 2.38 -4.34 -16.29
CA ASP A 362 2.51 -5.54 -17.12
C ASP A 362 2.47 -6.82 -16.27
N GLU A 363 3.23 -6.88 -15.17
CA GLU A 363 3.24 -8.03 -14.24
C GLU A 363 1.84 -8.26 -13.63
N TYR A 364 1.18 -7.19 -13.21
CA TYR A 364 -0.16 -7.26 -12.67
C TYR A 364 -1.18 -7.76 -13.71
N LEU A 365 -1.17 -7.22 -14.92
CA LEU A 365 -2.10 -7.60 -15.98
C LEU A 365 -1.90 -9.05 -16.42
N THR A 366 -0.64 -9.47 -16.62
CA THR A 366 -0.30 -10.87 -16.93
C THR A 366 -0.83 -11.82 -15.86
N PHE A 367 -0.65 -11.48 -14.60
CA PHE A 367 -1.18 -12.27 -13.49
C PHE A 367 -2.72 -12.32 -13.50
N GLN A 368 -3.40 -11.21 -13.79
CA GLN A 368 -4.86 -11.19 -13.86
C GLN A 368 -5.40 -12.02 -15.04
N GLU A 369 -4.74 -12.01 -16.18
CA GLU A 369 -5.09 -12.90 -17.30
C GLU A 369 -4.98 -14.38 -16.87
N GLU A 370 -3.93 -14.76 -16.15
CA GLU A 370 -3.77 -16.10 -15.58
C GLU A 370 -4.91 -16.44 -14.60
N ILE A 371 -5.27 -15.52 -13.70
CA ILE A 371 -6.38 -15.69 -12.76
C ILE A 371 -7.70 -15.97 -13.51
N ILE A 372 -8.01 -15.20 -14.55
CA ILE A 372 -9.24 -15.37 -15.33
C ILE A 372 -9.23 -16.74 -16.03
N VAL A 373 -8.12 -17.13 -16.63
CA VAL A 373 -7.98 -18.44 -17.28
C VAL A 373 -8.16 -19.59 -16.28
N ARG A 374 -7.51 -19.54 -15.12
CA ARG A 374 -7.61 -20.57 -14.07
C ARG A 374 -9.04 -20.65 -13.52
N ARG A 375 -9.65 -19.51 -13.18
CA ARG A 375 -11.04 -19.43 -12.75
C ARG A 375 -12.00 -20.04 -13.79
N THR A 376 -11.83 -19.66 -15.06
CA THR A 376 -12.68 -20.16 -16.14
C THR A 376 -12.53 -21.67 -16.34
N LYS A 377 -11.32 -22.21 -16.24
CA LYS A 377 -11.09 -23.67 -16.26
C LYS A 377 -11.78 -24.39 -15.11
N PHE A 378 -11.71 -23.81 -13.90
CA PHE A 378 -12.41 -24.35 -12.73
C PHE A 378 -13.93 -24.33 -12.92
N ASP A 379 -14.48 -23.19 -13.33
CA ASP A 379 -15.92 -23.04 -13.57
C ASP A 379 -16.40 -23.93 -14.72
N LEU A 380 -15.61 -24.10 -15.79
CA LEU A 380 -15.88 -25.02 -16.88
C LEU A 380 -15.91 -26.47 -16.40
N LYS A 381 -14.92 -26.89 -15.60
CA LYS A 381 -14.88 -28.24 -15.02
C LYS A 381 -16.13 -28.52 -14.18
N LYS A 382 -16.52 -27.56 -13.32
CA LYS A 382 -17.72 -27.70 -12.48
C LYS A 382 -19.00 -27.71 -13.30
N ALA A 383 -19.08 -26.90 -14.35
CA ALA A 383 -20.23 -26.91 -15.27
C ALA A 383 -20.36 -28.23 -16.02
N LEU A 384 -19.24 -28.79 -16.52
CA LEU A 384 -19.21 -30.11 -17.18
C LEU A 384 -19.59 -31.24 -16.22
N GLU A 385 -19.05 -31.26 -15.00
CA GLU A 385 -19.42 -32.24 -13.97
C GLU A 385 -20.93 -32.19 -13.68
N ARG A 386 -21.51 -30.99 -13.58
CA ARG A 386 -22.94 -30.82 -13.32
C ARG A 386 -23.81 -31.19 -14.54
N ALA A 387 -23.41 -30.75 -15.74
CA ALA A 387 -24.11 -31.07 -16.99
C ALA A 387 -24.16 -32.60 -17.22
N HIS A 388 -23.04 -33.29 -16.98
CA HIS A 388 -22.96 -34.76 -17.08
C HIS A 388 -23.94 -35.46 -16.12
N LEU A 389 -24.10 -34.96 -14.88
CA LEU A 389 -25.10 -35.49 -13.95
C LEU A 389 -26.53 -35.24 -14.44
N LEU A 390 -26.81 -34.05 -14.93
CA LEU A 390 -28.15 -33.69 -15.43
C LEU A 390 -28.53 -34.51 -16.66
N GLU A 391 -27.57 -34.76 -17.57
CA GLU A 391 -27.77 -35.62 -18.74
C GLU A 391 -28.23 -37.04 -18.32
N GLY A 392 -27.57 -37.64 -17.33
CA GLY A 392 -27.99 -38.95 -16.79
C GLY A 392 -29.38 -38.92 -16.15
N LEU A 393 -29.71 -37.84 -15.41
CA LEU A 393 -31.03 -37.69 -14.80
C LEU A 393 -32.14 -37.49 -15.84
N LEU A 394 -31.89 -36.75 -16.92
CA LEU A 394 -32.84 -36.57 -18.03
C LEU A 394 -33.09 -37.86 -18.77
N ILE A 395 -32.03 -38.69 -19.06
CA ILE A 395 -32.16 -40.02 -19.65
C ILE A 395 -33.03 -40.92 -18.76
N ALA A 396 -32.81 -40.88 -17.43
CA ALA A 396 -33.58 -41.68 -16.48
C ALA A 396 -35.06 -41.23 -16.45
N GLU A 397 -35.35 -39.94 -16.54
CA GLU A 397 -36.69 -39.43 -16.51
C GLU A 397 -37.47 -39.73 -17.80
N GLU A 398 -36.82 -39.69 -18.96
CA GLU A 398 -37.41 -40.13 -20.23
C GLU A 398 -37.77 -41.63 -20.23
N ASN A 399 -37.07 -42.44 -19.46
CA ASN A 399 -37.23 -43.88 -19.39
C ASN A 399 -37.66 -44.36 -18.00
N ILE A 400 -38.43 -43.56 -17.26
CA ILE A 400 -38.67 -43.72 -15.83
C ILE A 400 -39.28 -45.08 -15.47
N ASP A 401 -40.21 -45.59 -16.27
CA ASP A 401 -40.87 -46.89 -16.03
C ASP A 401 -39.86 -48.04 -16.12
N GLU A 402 -38.93 -47.96 -17.08
CA GLU A 402 -37.87 -48.97 -17.23
C GLU A 402 -36.83 -48.87 -16.11
N VAL A 403 -36.46 -47.67 -15.70
CA VAL A 403 -35.57 -47.43 -14.56
C VAL A 403 -36.16 -48.01 -13.28
N ILE A 404 -37.44 -47.74 -12.99
CA ILE A 404 -38.13 -48.30 -11.82
C ILE A 404 -38.19 -49.84 -11.89
N ARG A 405 -38.44 -50.39 -13.07
CA ARG A 405 -38.46 -51.84 -13.27
C ARG A 405 -37.09 -52.48 -12.93
N ILE A 406 -36.00 -51.92 -13.50
CA ILE A 406 -34.64 -52.40 -13.26
C ILE A 406 -34.30 -52.35 -11.77
N ILE A 407 -34.57 -51.25 -11.10
CA ILE A 407 -34.28 -51.08 -9.67
C ILE A 407 -35.07 -52.10 -8.82
N ARG A 408 -36.32 -52.40 -9.17
CA ARG A 408 -37.16 -53.36 -8.44
C ARG A 408 -36.77 -54.81 -8.67
N GLU A 409 -36.30 -55.15 -9.87
CA GLU A 409 -35.89 -56.49 -10.26
C GLU A 409 -34.45 -56.83 -9.83
N SER A 410 -33.63 -55.82 -9.55
CA SER A 410 -32.25 -55.96 -9.10
C SER A 410 -32.18 -56.22 -7.59
N TYR A 411 -31.27 -57.07 -7.15
CA TYR A 411 -31.04 -57.38 -5.73
C TYR A 411 -29.96 -56.46 -5.14
N ASP A 412 -28.74 -56.47 -5.72
CA ASP A 412 -27.60 -55.61 -5.33
C ASP A 412 -26.89 -55.00 -6.54
N ASP A 413 -27.31 -55.35 -7.74
CA ASP A 413 -26.68 -55.01 -9.03
C ASP A 413 -27.44 -53.95 -9.84
N ALA A 414 -28.33 -53.19 -9.17
CA ALA A 414 -29.14 -52.14 -9.81
C ALA A 414 -28.29 -51.09 -10.52
N LYS A 415 -27.14 -50.72 -9.95
CA LYS A 415 -26.24 -49.72 -10.52
C LYS A 415 -25.62 -50.20 -11.82
N GLU A 416 -25.08 -51.40 -11.82
CA GLU A 416 -24.47 -52.06 -12.99
C GLU A 416 -25.49 -52.23 -14.11
N ASN A 417 -26.70 -52.66 -13.78
CA ASN A 417 -27.80 -52.88 -14.74
C ASN A 417 -28.25 -51.54 -15.40
N LEU A 418 -28.32 -50.44 -14.63
CA LEU A 418 -28.60 -49.12 -15.16
C LEU A 418 -27.47 -48.63 -16.07
N MET A 419 -26.22 -48.81 -15.66
CA MET A 419 -25.05 -48.47 -16.47
C MET A 419 -25.04 -49.19 -17.82
N GLN A 420 -25.26 -50.50 -17.82
CA GLN A 420 -25.26 -51.29 -19.04
C GLN A 420 -26.45 -50.95 -19.96
N ARG A 421 -27.64 -50.76 -19.39
CA ARG A 421 -28.86 -50.53 -20.17
C ARG A 421 -28.91 -49.16 -20.85
N PHE A 422 -28.45 -48.12 -20.14
CA PHE A 422 -28.54 -46.73 -20.62
C PHE A 422 -27.18 -46.14 -20.98
N SER A 423 -26.11 -46.92 -20.96
CA SER A 423 -24.72 -46.47 -21.20
C SER A 423 -24.31 -45.31 -20.26
N LEU A 424 -24.74 -45.37 -19.00
CA LEU A 424 -24.47 -44.35 -17.98
C LEU A 424 -23.12 -44.57 -17.34
N SER A 425 -22.53 -43.47 -16.89
CA SER A 425 -21.35 -43.51 -16.03
C SER A 425 -21.72 -43.94 -14.59
N ASP A 426 -20.72 -44.39 -13.84
CA ASP A 426 -20.87 -44.76 -12.43
C ASP A 426 -21.53 -43.66 -11.60
N VAL A 427 -21.11 -42.41 -11.82
CA VAL A 427 -21.63 -41.24 -11.10
C VAL A 427 -23.08 -40.92 -11.50
N GLN A 428 -23.44 -41.06 -12.78
CA GLN A 428 -24.81 -40.88 -13.26
C GLN A 428 -25.75 -41.94 -12.70
N ALA A 429 -25.35 -43.21 -12.74
CA ALA A 429 -26.13 -44.30 -12.19
C ALA A 429 -26.37 -44.15 -10.68
N GLN A 430 -25.35 -43.75 -9.94
CA GLN A 430 -25.48 -43.45 -8.51
C GLN A 430 -26.45 -42.29 -8.25
N ALA A 431 -26.37 -41.20 -9.02
CA ALA A 431 -27.28 -40.06 -8.89
C ALA A 431 -28.74 -40.44 -9.17
N ILE A 432 -28.99 -41.37 -10.09
CA ILE A 432 -30.32 -41.91 -10.36
C ILE A 432 -30.85 -42.71 -9.17
N LEU A 433 -30.01 -43.57 -8.56
CA LEU A 433 -30.39 -44.36 -7.38
C LEU A 433 -30.68 -43.45 -6.16
N ASP A 434 -29.96 -42.34 -6.02
CA ASP A 434 -30.15 -41.38 -4.94
C ASP A 434 -31.32 -40.40 -5.21
N MET A 435 -32.00 -40.51 -6.35
CA MET A 435 -33.06 -39.59 -6.75
C MET A 435 -34.29 -39.78 -5.85
N ARG A 436 -34.80 -38.65 -5.36
CA ARG A 436 -36.03 -38.60 -4.54
C ARG A 436 -37.25 -38.77 -5.41
N LEU A 437 -38.26 -39.52 -4.95
CA LEU A 437 -39.55 -39.69 -5.65
C LEU A 437 -40.23 -38.36 -6.07
N LYS A 438 -40.00 -37.29 -5.35
CA LYS A 438 -40.50 -35.97 -5.71
C LYS A 438 -39.92 -35.45 -7.03
N ALA A 439 -38.72 -35.88 -7.41
CA ALA A 439 -38.07 -35.45 -8.65
C ALA A 439 -38.76 -35.97 -9.90
N LEU A 440 -39.63 -36.98 -9.77
CA LEU A 440 -40.44 -37.58 -10.86
C LEU A 440 -41.64 -36.73 -11.28
N GLN A 441 -41.81 -35.54 -10.73
CA GLN A 441 -42.92 -34.65 -11.13
C GLN A 441 -42.54 -33.86 -12.40
N GLY A 442 -43.44 -33.72 -13.37
CA GLY A 442 -43.20 -33.06 -14.65
C GLY A 442 -42.68 -31.63 -14.53
N LEU A 443 -43.03 -30.93 -13.43
CA LEU A 443 -42.47 -29.58 -13.12
C LEU A 443 -40.97 -29.64 -12.80
N GLU A 444 -40.45 -30.70 -12.20
CA GLU A 444 -39.03 -30.87 -11.91
C GLU A 444 -38.25 -31.22 -13.18
N ARG A 445 -38.84 -31.93 -14.13
CA ARG A 445 -38.25 -32.22 -15.46
C ARG A 445 -37.94 -30.90 -16.21
N GLU A 446 -38.94 -30.01 -16.27
CA GLU A 446 -38.74 -28.72 -16.92
C GLU A 446 -37.62 -27.90 -16.29
N LYS A 447 -37.49 -27.96 -14.96
CA LYS A 447 -36.36 -27.33 -14.25
C LYS A 447 -35.01 -27.94 -14.59
N LEU A 448 -34.91 -29.26 -14.63
CA LEU A 448 -33.68 -29.98 -14.99
C LEU A 448 -33.25 -29.65 -16.43
N GLN A 449 -34.20 -29.61 -17.37
CA GLN A 449 -33.94 -29.26 -18.76
C GLN A 449 -33.46 -27.81 -18.88
N ASN A 450 -34.13 -26.86 -18.20
CA ASN A 450 -33.72 -25.45 -18.21
C ASN A 450 -32.32 -25.27 -17.58
N GLU A 451 -32.01 -25.97 -16.48
CA GLU A 451 -30.69 -25.94 -15.85
C GLU A 451 -29.62 -26.49 -16.81
N TYR A 452 -29.91 -27.59 -17.51
CA TYR A 452 -29.01 -28.18 -18.49
C TYR A 452 -28.74 -27.22 -19.66
N ASP A 453 -29.77 -26.61 -20.22
CA ASP A 453 -29.67 -25.67 -21.35
C ASP A 453 -28.87 -24.41 -20.95
N GLU A 454 -29.03 -23.92 -19.72
CA GLU A 454 -28.23 -22.81 -19.19
C GLU A 454 -26.77 -23.20 -19.00
N LEU A 455 -26.51 -24.41 -18.50
CA LEU A 455 -25.16 -24.93 -18.34
C LEU A 455 -24.45 -25.10 -19.69
N GLU A 456 -25.13 -25.61 -20.71
CA GLU A 456 -24.57 -25.76 -22.06
C GLU A 456 -24.17 -24.40 -22.65
N LYS A 457 -24.99 -23.36 -22.48
CA LYS A 457 -24.63 -21.99 -22.88
C LYS A 457 -23.39 -21.49 -22.14
N ARG A 458 -23.30 -21.75 -20.84
CA ARG A 458 -22.13 -21.36 -20.04
C ARG A 458 -20.87 -22.15 -20.44
N ILE A 459 -21.00 -23.43 -20.70
CA ILE A 459 -19.90 -24.28 -21.18
C ILE A 459 -19.38 -23.77 -22.53
N ALA A 460 -20.29 -23.45 -23.46
CA ALA A 460 -19.92 -22.87 -24.75
C ALA A 460 -19.18 -21.55 -24.58
N TYR A 461 -19.68 -20.65 -23.73
CA TYR A 461 -19.01 -19.37 -23.41
C TYR A 461 -17.62 -19.58 -22.79
N PHE A 462 -17.48 -20.49 -21.82
CA PHE A 462 -16.17 -20.76 -21.20
C PHE A 462 -15.17 -21.34 -22.19
N ARG A 463 -15.59 -22.23 -23.09
CA ARG A 463 -14.73 -22.75 -24.16
C ARG A 463 -14.29 -21.67 -25.13
N GLU A 464 -15.19 -20.80 -25.51
CA GLU A 464 -14.91 -19.65 -26.37
C GLU A 464 -13.95 -18.66 -25.72
N LEU A 465 -14.13 -18.37 -24.41
CA LEU A 465 -13.25 -17.50 -23.64
C LEU A 465 -11.83 -18.08 -23.52
N LEU A 466 -11.71 -19.39 -23.29
CA LEU A 466 -10.41 -20.05 -23.18
C LEU A 466 -9.67 -20.22 -24.53
N ALA A 467 -10.38 -20.16 -25.64
CA ALA A 467 -9.82 -20.27 -26.98
C ALA A 467 -9.26 -18.94 -27.52
N ASP A 468 -9.68 -17.80 -26.96
CA ASP A 468 -9.38 -16.48 -27.48
C ASP A 468 -8.78 -15.56 -26.39
N PRO A 469 -7.45 -15.29 -26.40
CA PRO A 469 -6.81 -14.40 -25.45
C PRO A 469 -7.39 -12.97 -25.44
N GLU A 470 -7.86 -12.46 -26.58
CA GLU A 470 -8.43 -11.11 -26.63
C GLU A 470 -9.76 -11.01 -25.88
N LYS A 471 -10.53 -12.11 -25.81
CA LYS A 471 -11.72 -12.18 -24.95
C LYS A 471 -11.37 -12.18 -23.46
N VAL A 472 -10.27 -12.82 -23.08
CA VAL A 472 -9.76 -12.78 -21.70
C VAL A 472 -9.40 -11.36 -21.31
N LYS A 473 -8.70 -10.60 -22.18
CA LYS A 473 -8.37 -9.19 -21.97
C LYS A 473 -9.62 -8.30 -21.89
N ALA A 474 -10.63 -8.57 -22.71
CA ALA A 474 -11.90 -7.85 -22.66
C ALA A 474 -12.62 -8.06 -21.31
N VAL A 475 -12.67 -9.30 -20.82
CA VAL A 475 -13.23 -9.61 -19.49
C VAL A 475 -12.43 -8.90 -18.39
N LEU A 476 -11.10 -8.94 -18.46
CA LEU A 476 -10.23 -8.25 -17.51
C LEU A 476 -10.50 -6.75 -17.49
N ARG A 477 -10.58 -6.11 -18.67
CA ARG A 477 -10.90 -4.69 -18.79
C ARG A 477 -12.23 -4.35 -18.13
N ASP A 478 -13.28 -5.11 -18.43
CA ASP A 478 -14.62 -4.84 -17.91
C ASP A 478 -14.68 -5.05 -16.37
N GLU A 479 -13.97 -6.03 -15.84
CA GLU A 479 -13.85 -6.25 -14.39
C GLU A 479 -13.09 -5.12 -13.69
N LEU A 480 -12.01 -4.61 -14.28
CA LEU A 480 -11.27 -3.47 -13.76
C LEU A 480 -12.14 -2.19 -13.75
N ILE A 481 -12.87 -1.94 -14.83
CA ILE A 481 -13.80 -0.82 -14.93
C ILE A 481 -14.89 -0.92 -13.85
N ALA A 482 -15.46 -2.10 -13.64
CA ALA A 482 -16.46 -2.32 -12.59
C ALA A 482 -15.93 -2.03 -11.19
N ILE A 483 -14.67 -2.37 -10.90
CA ILE A 483 -14.00 -2.05 -9.62
C ILE A 483 -13.76 -0.55 -9.50
N ARG A 484 -13.28 0.10 -10.56
CA ARG A 484 -13.10 1.55 -10.61
C ARG A 484 -14.40 2.28 -10.30
N ASP A 485 -15.50 1.91 -10.96
CA ASP A 485 -16.78 2.57 -10.81
C ASP A 485 -17.42 2.33 -9.43
N LYS A 486 -17.07 1.21 -8.79
CA LYS A 486 -17.60 0.85 -7.46
C LYS A 486 -16.80 1.47 -6.31
N TYR A 487 -15.48 1.57 -6.43
CA TYR A 487 -14.58 1.94 -5.33
C TYR A 487 -13.73 3.19 -5.62
N GLY A 488 -13.76 3.69 -6.84
CA GLY A 488 -13.01 4.90 -7.23
C GLY A 488 -13.48 6.13 -6.45
N ASP A 489 -12.53 6.98 -6.13
CA ASP A 489 -12.74 8.26 -5.47
C ASP A 489 -11.86 9.34 -6.10
N GLU A 490 -12.05 10.58 -5.66
CA GLU A 490 -11.25 11.72 -6.13
C GLU A 490 -9.82 11.67 -5.56
N ARG A 491 -8.89 12.27 -6.29
CA ARG A 491 -7.52 12.48 -5.84
C ARG A 491 -7.50 13.34 -4.57
N LYS A 492 -6.70 12.93 -3.59
CA LYS A 492 -6.52 13.64 -2.33
C LYS A 492 -5.34 14.61 -2.35
N THR A 493 -4.23 14.21 -2.99
CA THR A 493 -2.98 14.98 -3.03
C THR A 493 -2.96 15.91 -4.25
N GLU A 494 -2.74 17.19 -4.03
CA GLU A 494 -2.55 18.19 -5.09
C GLU A 494 -1.14 18.06 -5.70
N ILE A 495 -1.00 18.29 -7.01
CA ILE A 495 0.29 18.35 -7.69
C ILE A 495 0.46 19.75 -8.27
N GLN A 496 1.51 20.46 -7.83
CA GLN A 496 1.87 21.77 -8.35
C GLN A 496 3.06 21.66 -9.30
N ASP A 497 2.96 22.32 -10.44
CA ASP A 497 3.98 22.28 -11.50
C ASP A 497 5.19 23.20 -11.22
N ILE A 498 5.23 23.85 -10.07
CA ILE A 498 6.28 24.79 -9.69
C ILE A 498 7.49 23.96 -9.22
N GLU A 499 8.60 24.04 -9.91
CA GLU A 499 9.90 23.49 -9.53
C GLU A 499 10.71 24.56 -8.77
N ASP A 500 10.13 25.20 -7.77
CA ASP A 500 10.88 26.12 -6.92
C ASP A 500 11.56 25.34 -5.79
N ASP A 501 12.84 25.05 -5.97
CA ASP A 501 13.72 24.90 -4.82
C ASP A 501 13.72 26.24 -4.07
N ILE A 502 13.48 26.20 -2.76
CA ILE A 502 13.57 27.41 -1.91
C ILE A 502 15.02 27.85 -1.96
N ASP A 503 15.28 28.92 -2.70
CA ASP A 503 16.61 29.51 -2.76
C ASP A 503 16.97 30.19 -1.43
N ILE A 504 18.27 30.32 -1.18
CA ILE A 504 18.77 31.01 0.02
C ILE A 504 18.19 32.44 0.11
N GLU A 505 17.92 33.05 -1.03
CA GLU A 505 17.30 34.37 -1.14
C GLU A 505 15.87 34.38 -0.58
N ASP A 506 15.08 33.32 -0.75
CA ASP A 506 13.71 33.19 -0.21
C ASP A 506 13.66 33.05 1.32
N LEU A 507 14.80 32.81 1.96
CA LEU A 507 14.94 32.70 3.42
C LEU A 507 15.37 34.01 4.08
N ILE A 508 15.67 35.04 3.28
CA ILE A 508 16.18 36.31 3.74
C ILE A 508 15.06 37.37 3.74
N GLU A 509 14.84 38.01 4.87
CA GLU A 509 13.90 39.15 4.93
C GLU A 509 14.42 40.33 4.11
N GLU A 510 13.53 40.99 3.37
CA GLU A 510 13.83 42.26 2.73
C GLU A 510 14.04 43.31 3.80
N GLU A 511 15.30 43.62 4.07
CA GLU A 511 15.72 44.58 5.10
C GLU A 511 16.60 45.62 4.47
N GLN A 512 16.31 46.89 4.73
CA GLN A 512 17.23 47.97 4.39
C GLN A 512 18.36 48.02 5.39
N CYS A 513 19.59 47.91 4.91
CA CYS A 513 20.78 47.90 5.74
C CYS A 513 21.73 49.04 5.36
N VAL A 514 22.40 49.57 6.37
CA VAL A 514 23.53 50.48 6.21
C VAL A 514 24.81 49.66 6.17
N PHE A 515 25.55 49.81 5.11
CA PHE A 515 26.87 49.18 4.95
C PHE A 515 27.94 50.25 5.16
N THR A 516 28.88 49.96 6.03
CA THR A 516 30.09 50.76 6.27
C THR A 516 31.31 50.02 5.79
N LEU A 517 32.03 50.57 4.84
CA LEU A 517 33.29 50.04 4.34
C LEU A 517 34.43 50.85 4.94
N SER A 518 35.42 50.19 5.56
CA SER A 518 36.61 50.87 6.06
C SER A 518 37.74 50.82 5.03
N HIS A 519 38.72 51.72 5.15
CA HIS A 519 39.91 51.81 4.30
C HIS A 519 40.73 50.53 4.35
N GLY A 520 40.76 49.85 5.49
CA GLY A 520 41.38 48.53 5.67
C GLY A 520 40.61 47.37 5.04
N GLY A 521 39.54 47.61 4.29
CA GLY A 521 38.76 46.60 3.58
C GLY A 521 37.76 45.81 4.46
N ASN A 522 37.46 46.27 5.68
CA ASN A 522 36.45 45.67 6.53
C ASN A 522 35.06 46.22 6.18
N ILE A 523 34.09 45.36 5.96
CA ILE A 523 32.69 45.75 5.73
C ILE A 523 31.84 45.35 6.95
N LYS A 524 30.96 46.23 7.39
CA LYS A 524 29.98 45.97 8.44
C LYS A 524 28.58 46.34 7.94
N ARG A 525 27.62 45.46 8.25
CA ARG A 525 26.19 45.66 7.98
C ARG A 525 25.47 45.94 9.29
N VAL A 526 24.56 46.92 9.26
CA VAL A 526 23.68 47.26 10.38
C VAL A 526 22.30 47.60 9.81
N PRO A 527 21.19 47.06 10.34
CA PRO A 527 19.83 47.41 9.93
C PRO A 527 19.60 48.94 10.06
N VAL A 528 18.86 49.53 9.11
CA VAL A 528 18.55 50.97 9.13
C VAL A 528 17.81 51.37 10.41
N ASP A 529 16.99 50.50 10.96
CA ASP A 529 16.17 50.72 12.16
C ASP A 529 17.00 50.90 13.44
N GLU A 530 18.25 50.43 13.47
CA GLU A 530 19.19 50.73 14.57
C GLU A 530 19.66 52.20 14.56
N TYR A 531 19.46 52.93 13.44
CA TYR A 531 19.79 54.34 13.32
C TYR A 531 18.59 55.22 13.69
N THR A 532 18.42 55.49 14.96
CA THR A 532 17.38 56.41 15.44
C THR A 532 17.79 57.88 15.30
N ALA A 533 16.86 58.73 14.84
CA ALA A 533 17.08 60.17 14.74
C ALA A 533 17.41 60.80 16.12
N GLN A 534 18.55 61.35 16.27
CA GLN A 534 19.05 61.93 17.52
C GLN A 534 18.45 63.35 17.78
N LYS A 535 17.91 63.54 18.99
CA LYS A 535 17.56 64.89 19.50
C LYS A 535 18.81 65.59 20.07
N ARG A 536 18.75 66.92 20.19
CA ARG A 536 19.86 67.71 20.78
C ARG A 536 20.34 67.14 22.11
N GLY A 537 21.64 66.72 22.21
CA GLY A 537 22.24 66.15 23.40
C GLY A 537 22.27 64.62 23.43
N GLY A 538 21.83 63.88 22.38
CA GLY A 538 21.91 62.41 22.27
C GLY A 538 23.34 61.93 22.01
N LYS A 539 23.66 60.70 22.50
CA LYS A 539 24.92 60.00 22.15
C LYS A 539 24.72 59.32 20.81
N GLY A 540 25.56 59.63 19.81
CA GLY A 540 25.49 58.98 18.48
C GLY A 540 25.57 57.47 18.50
N VAL A 541 25.03 56.82 17.48
CA VAL A 541 25.13 55.38 17.27
C VAL A 541 26.52 55.07 16.71
N ARG A 542 27.20 54.08 17.30
CA ARG A 542 28.54 53.67 16.84
C ARG A 542 28.36 52.64 15.70
N ALA A 543 28.44 53.13 14.48
CA ALA A 543 28.22 52.31 13.26
C ALA A 543 29.27 51.22 13.05
N ALA A 544 30.53 51.49 13.43
CA ALA A 544 31.62 50.52 13.32
C ALA A 544 32.61 50.67 14.48
N THR A 545 33.21 49.58 14.92
CA THR A 545 34.39 49.57 15.80
C THR A 545 35.61 49.34 14.91
N LEU A 546 36.37 50.36 14.68
CA LEU A 546 37.55 50.36 13.81
C LEU A 546 38.79 49.93 14.61
N ARG A 547 39.82 49.36 13.95
CA ARG A 547 41.16 49.11 14.52
C ARG A 547 41.92 50.42 14.51
N ASP A 548 42.95 50.49 15.35
CA ASP A 548 43.89 51.64 15.35
C ASP A 548 44.47 51.78 13.92
N GLU A 549 44.38 53.02 13.36
CA GLU A 549 44.80 53.40 12.00
C GLU A 549 43.78 53.09 10.86
N ASP A 550 42.59 52.54 11.12
CA ASP A 550 41.53 52.35 10.12
C ASP A 550 40.46 53.45 10.22
N TYR A 551 39.88 53.86 9.11
CA TYR A 551 38.78 54.85 9.06
C TYR A 551 37.68 54.38 8.10
N VAL A 552 36.45 54.89 8.28
CA VAL A 552 35.33 54.61 7.40
C VAL A 552 35.52 55.35 6.09
N ASP A 553 35.66 54.65 5.01
CA ASP A 553 35.85 55.16 3.66
C ASP A 553 34.52 55.47 3.00
N THR A 554 33.58 54.54 3.06
CA THR A 554 32.27 54.66 2.39
C THR A 554 31.13 54.15 3.28
N VAL A 555 29.98 54.86 3.24
CA VAL A 555 28.72 54.42 3.86
C VAL A 555 27.63 54.50 2.80
N PHE A 556 26.92 53.36 2.63
CA PHE A 556 25.81 53.31 1.67
C PHE A 556 24.67 52.44 2.23
N THR A 557 23.48 52.68 1.71
CA THR A 557 22.30 51.90 2.08
C THR A 557 21.91 51.01 0.91
N LEU A 558 21.67 49.73 1.19
CA LEU A 558 21.17 48.77 0.21
C LEU A 558 20.08 47.93 0.85
N SER A 559 19.09 47.52 0.05
CA SER A 559 18.20 46.43 0.39
C SER A 559 18.93 45.08 0.16
N LEU A 560 18.80 44.15 1.09
CA LEU A 560 19.42 42.81 1.01
C LEU A 560 19.04 42.04 -0.26
N ILE A 561 17.87 42.33 -0.84
CA ILE A 561 17.42 41.73 -2.11
C ILE A 561 18.34 42.08 -3.29
N HIS A 562 19.07 43.20 -3.24
CA HIS A 562 19.94 43.64 -4.34
C HIS A 562 21.37 43.08 -4.28
N ILE A 563 21.68 42.25 -3.30
CA ILE A 563 22.99 41.60 -3.16
C ILE A 563 22.96 40.16 -3.63
#